data_feea71f30093371ef485e3d1ed63441d
#
_entry.id   feea71f30093371ef485e3d1ed63441d
#
_cell.length_a   1.000
_cell.length_b   1.000
_cell.length_c   1.000
_cell.angle_alpha   90.00
_cell.angle_beta   90.00
_cell.angle_gamma   90.00
#
_symmetry.space_group_name_H-M   'P 1'
#
loop_
_entity.id
_entity.type
_entity.pdbx_description
1 polymer ?
#
loop_
_entity_poly.entity_id
_entity_poly.type
_entity_poly.pdbx_seq_one_letter_code
_entity_poly.pdbx_strand_id
1 'polypeptide(L)'
;GQSETAVHGITDVFILLLIAGAGDELQGIKRGIMEMADIIVMNKADGDNVQRSQMAMGEVSRALHLFQEKESKWATTVSLGSALNGNGVAELWNAILAYQQHTRQNGFFDINRGRQNTSWFHEYLHQSLLNHFLKNENYKQLLEQYTKQVELAKTLPPVAVQELLKQIIRD
;
A
#
# COMPACT_ATOMS: atom_id res chain seq x y z
N GLY A 1 -4.68 6.34 -8.46
CA GLY A 1 -3.72 5.27 -8.24
C GLY A 1 -4.06 4.50 -6.98
N GLN A 2 -3.56 3.30 -6.85
CA GLN A 2 -3.74 2.49 -5.64
C GLN A 2 -2.48 2.62 -4.76
N SER A 3 -2.18 3.85 -4.34
CA SER A 3 -1.00 4.16 -3.50
C SER A 3 -1.05 3.45 -2.14
N GLU A 4 -2.25 3.22 -1.61
CA GLU A 4 -2.48 2.50 -0.37
C GLU A 4 -1.96 1.06 -0.39
N THR A 5 -2.11 0.36 -1.51
CA THR A 5 -1.57 -1.01 -1.68
C THR A 5 -0.04 -1.01 -1.71
N ALA A 6 0.55 0.00 -2.35
CA ALA A 6 2.00 0.15 -2.38
C ALA A 6 2.57 0.42 -0.96
N VAL A 7 1.92 1.29 -0.17
CA VAL A 7 2.32 1.56 1.22
C VAL A 7 2.22 0.31 2.08
N HIS A 8 1.10 -0.44 2.00
CA HIS A 8 0.94 -1.70 2.73
C HIS A 8 2.05 -2.71 2.40
N GLY A 9 2.47 -2.79 1.13
CA GLY A 9 3.52 -3.73 0.68
C GLY A 9 4.93 -3.41 1.17
N ILE A 10 5.18 -2.21 1.74
CA ILE A 10 6.52 -1.75 2.17
C ILE A 10 6.61 -1.43 3.67
N THR A 11 5.53 -1.58 4.42
CA THR A 11 5.47 -1.27 5.85
C THR A 11 5.21 -2.52 6.68
N ASP A 12 5.69 -2.53 7.92
CA ASP A 12 5.46 -3.64 8.85
C ASP A 12 4.09 -3.56 9.51
N VAL A 13 3.56 -2.36 9.67
CA VAL A 13 2.23 -2.06 10.19
C VAL A 13 1.54 -1.02 9.30
N PHE A 14 0.29 -1.26 8.97
CA PHE A 14 -0.52 -0.35 8.16
C PHE A 14 -1.58 0.34 9.02
N ILE A 15 -1.38 1.64 9.25
CA ILE A 15 -2.28 2.47 10.04
C ILE A 15 -3.17 3.29 9.11
N LEU A 16 -4.48 3.15 9.26
CA LEU A 16 -5.46 3.92 8.51
C LEU A 16 -6.02 5.05 9.39
N LEU A 17 -5.81 6.28 8.97
CA LEU A 17 -6.38 7.46 9.61
C LEU A 17 -7.68 7.85 8.92
N LEU A 18 -8.77 7.89 9.67
CA LEU A 18 -10.09 8.29 9.22
C LEU A 18 -10.52 9.57 9.95
N ILE A 19 -11.42 10.33 9.34
CA ILE A 19 -11.97 11.56 9.94
C ILE A 19 -13.48 11.43 9.88
N ALA A 20 -14.14 11.57 11.03
CA ALA A 20 -15.60 11.60 11.11
C ALA A 20 -16.13 12.93 10.57
N GLY A 21 -17.26 12.92 9.85
CA GLY A 21 -17.92 14.15 9.35
C GLY A 21 -17.53 14.57 7.93
N ALA A 22 -16.77 13.77 7.18
CA ALA A 22 -16.33 14.08 5.81
C ALA A 22 -17.35 13.71 4.70
N GLY A 23 -18.60 13.39 5.05
CA GLY A 23 -19.65 12.93 4.13
C GLY A 23 -20.16 11.55 4.51
N ASP A 24 -20.74 10.81 3.58
CA ASP A 24 -21.30 9.45 3.78
C ASP A 24 -20.13 8.46 4.03
N GLU A 25 -19.67 8.41 5.29
CA GLU A 25 -18.29 8.07 5.69
C GLU A 25 -17.92 6.63 5.42
N LEU A 26 -18.84 5.71 5.61
CA LEU A 26 -18.59 4.30 5.31
C LEU A 26 -18.75 3.97 3.82
N GLN A 27 -19.56 4.72 3.07
CA GLN A 27 -19.73 4.51 1.62
C GLN A 27 -18.54 5.03 0.81
N GLY A 28 -17.83 6.07 1.31
CA GLY A 28 -16.63 6.61 0.68
C GLY A 28 -15.35 5.84 0.97
N ILE A 29 -15.31 5.07 2.08
CA ILE A 29 -14.15 4.26 2.43
C ILE A 29 -14.20 2.97 1.64
N LYS A 30 -13.25 2.81 0.72
CA LYS A 30 -13.10 1.55 -0.02
C LYS A 30 -12.90 0.41 0.98
N ARG A 31 -13.82 -0.57 0.97
CA ARG A 31 -13.76 -1.76 1.83
C ARG A 31 -12.36 -2.39 1.88
N GLY A 32 -11.67 -2.44 0.74
CA GLY A 32 -10.35 -3.03 0.62
C GLY A 32 -9.27 -2.34 1.48
N ILE A 33 -9.33 -1.02 1.68
CA ILE A 33 -8.33 -0.35 2.52
C ILE A 33 -8.54 -0.64 4.01
N MET A 34 -9.78 -0.76 4.45
CA MET A 34 -10.09 -1.16 5.85
C MET A 34 -9.65 -2.61 6.11
N GLU A 35 -9.80 -3.48 5.12
CA GLU A 35 -9.37 -4.88 5.21
C GLU A 35 -7.84 -5.01 5.35
N MET A 36 -7.08 -4.13 4.70
CA MET A 36 -5.62 -4.09 4.82
C MET A 36 -5.13 -3.48 6.14
N ALA A 37 -5.91 -2.58 6.76
CA ALA A 37 -5.46 -1.83 7.94
C ALA A 37 -5.26 -2.72 9.16
N ASP A 38 -4.11 -2.59 9.84
CA ASP A 38 -3.83 -3.27 11.11
C ASP A 38 -4.35 -2.49 12.29
N ILE A 39 -4.28 -1.16 12.20
CA ILE A 39 -4.80 -0.23 13.20
C ILE A 39 -5.58 0.86 12.48
N ILE A 40 -6.77 1.19 12.98
CA ILE A 40 -7.58 2.30 12.48
C ILE A 40 -7.71 3.34 13.57
N VAL A 41 -7.47 4.60 13.22
CA VAL A 41 -7.63 5.73 14.14
C VAL A 41 -8.63 6.71 13.56
N MET A 42 -9.69 6.97 14.30
CA MET A 42 -10.59 8.08 14.03
C MET A 42 -9.93 9.37 14.49
N ASN A 43 -9.26 10.06 13.56
CA ASN A 43 -8.51 11.29 13.84
C ASN A 43 -9.46 12.51 13.93
N LYS A 44 -8.95 13.61 14.47
CA LYS A 44 -9.72 14.83 14.78
C LYS A 44 -10.89 14.56 15.73
N ALA A 45 -10.71 13.64 16.66
CA ALA A 45 -11.69 13.34 17.72
C ALA A 45 -11.54 14.34 18.87
N ASP A 46 -11.74 15.64 18.57
CA ASP A 46 -11.66 16.75 19.52
C ASP A 46 -12.80 17.75 19.27
N GLY A 47 -12.99 18.68 20.22
CA GLY A 47 -14.04 19.69 20.17
C GLY A 47 -15.43 19.08 19.92
N ASP A 48 -16.15 19.68 19.00
CA ASP A 48 -17.52 19.27 18.62
C ASP A 48 -17.56 17.95 17.83
N ASN A 49 -16.38 17.44 17.40
CA ASN A 49 -16.32 16.23 16.57
C ASN A 49 -16.18 14.92 17.39
N VAL A 50 -16.04 15.00 18.71
CA VAL A 50 -15.86 13.82 19.58
C VAL A 50 -17.01 12.83 19.45
N GLN A 51 -18.26 13.28 19.54
CA GLN A 51 -19.42 12.39 19.47
C GLN A 51 -19.54 11.71 18.10
N ARG A 52 -19.31 12.45 17.02
CA ARG A 52 -19.35 11.92 15.66
C ARG A 52 -18.24 10.87 15.47
N SER A 53 -17.03 11.14 15.97
CA SER A 53 -15.91 10.20 15.92
C SER A 53 -16.19 8.93 16.70
N GLN A 54 -16.86 9.01 17.86
CA GLN A 54 -17.28 7.83 18.63
C GLN A 54 -18.32 6.98 17.87
N MET A 55 -19.31 7.61 17.25
CA MET A 55 -20.30 6.91 16.44
C MET A 55 -19.67 6.19 15.26
N ALA A 56 -18.83 6.90 14.49
CA ALA A 56 -18.11 6.35 13.35
C ALA A 56 -17.15 5.21 13.76
N MET A 57 -16.46 5.34 14.91
CA MET A 57 -15.64 4.26 15.46
C MET A 57 -16.49 2.99 15.72
N GLY A 58 -17.69 3.14 16.27
CA GLY A 58 -18.60 2.03 16.50
C GLY A 58 -19.07 1.35 15.21
N GLU A 59 -19.31 2.13 14.16
CA GLU A 59 -19.68 1.61 12.84
C GLU A 59 -18.52 0.87 12.16
N VAL A 60 -17.32 1.45 12.17
CA VAL A 60 -16.10 0.80 11.65
C VAL A 60 -15.83 -0.50 12.41
N SER A 61 -15.90 -0.49 13.73
CA SER A 61 -15.72 -1.69 14.55
C SER A 61 -16.68 -2.81 14.18
N ARG A 62 -17.96 -2.49 13.95
CA ARG A 62 -18.95 -3.48 13.50
C ARG A 62 -18.62 -4.03 12.10
N ALA A 63 -18.17 -3.16 11.19
CA ALA A 63 -17.78 -3.56 9.83
C ALA A 63 -16.59 -4.51 9.82
N LEU A 64 -15.62 -4.32 10.71
CA LEU A 64 -14.42 -5.17 10.82
C LEU A 64 -14.76 -6.62 11.19
N HIS A 65 -15.82 -6.87 11.95
CA HIS A 65 -16.26 -8.23 12.26
C HIS A 65 -16.75 -9.03 11.05
N LEU A 66 -17.01 -8.36 9.92
CA LEU A 66 -17.43 -9.01 8.68
C LEU A 66 -16.25 -9.41 7.78
N PHE A 67 -15.03 -9.01 8.15
CA PHE A 67 -13.83 -9.33 7.36
C PHE A 67 -13.26 -10.69 7.77
N GLN A 68 -12.53 -11.29 6.83
CA GLN A 68 -11.82 -12.53 7.09
C GLN A 68 -10.64 -12.31 8.04
N GLU A 69 -10.28 -13.36 8.76
CA GLU A 69 -9.10 -13.34 9.61
C GLU A 69 -7.84 -13.12 8.75
N LYS A 70 -6.98 -12.22 9.19
CA LYS A 70 -5.71 -11.91 8.52
C LYS A 70 -4.67 -13.02 8.71
N GLU A 71 -3.73 -13.12 7.78
CA GLU A 71 -2.57 -14.01 7.95
C GLU A 71 -1.76 -13.71 9.20
N SER A 72 -1.66 -12.44 9.59
CA SER A 72 -1.00 -11.98 10.81
C SER A 72 -1.67 -12.48 12.09
N LYS A 73 -2.88 -13.02 12.02
CA LYS A 73 -3.73 -13.39 13.17
C LYS A 73 -3.99 -12.20 14.13
N TRP A 74 -3.78 -11.00 13.65
CA TRP A 74 -4.06 -9.77 14.37
C TRP A 74 -5.48 -9.28 14.08
N ALA A 75 -6.27 -9.08 15.12
CA ALA A 75 -7.55 -8.41 15.00
C ALA A 75 -7.33 -6.90 14.86
N THR A 76 -7.79 -6.31 13.75
CA THR A 76 -7.67 -4.87 13.53
C THR A 76 -8.29 -4.09 14.70
N THR A 77 -7.53 -3.18 15.28
CA THR A 77 -7.99 -2.31 16.37
C THR A 77 -8.48 -0.98 15.85
N VAL A 78 -9.49 -0.42 16.50
CA VAL A 78 -10.01 0.93 16.19
C VAL A 78 -9.94 1.79 17.44
N SER A 79 -9.41 3.00 17.31
CA SER A 79 -9.29 3.96 18.42
C SER A 79 -9.65 5.38 17.98
N LEU A 80 -9.89 6.25 18.94
CA LEU A 80 -10.00 7.69 18.73
C LEU A 80 -8.61 8.33 18.85
N GLY A 81 -8.38 9.42 18.10
CA GLY A 81 -7.17 10.19 18.19
C GLY A 81 -7.37 11.65 17.81
N SER A 82 -6.57 12.52 18.37
CA SER A 82 -6.47 13.91 17.97
C SER A 82 -5.02 14.34 17.92
N ALA A 83 -4.55 14.67 16.73
CA ALA A 83 -3.21 15.23 16.55
C ALA A 83 -3.10 16.66 17.10
N LEU A 84 -4.26 17.35 17.30
CA LEU A 84 -4.28 18.73 17.81
C LEU A 84 -3.90 18.80 19.30
N ASN A 85 -4.49 17.92 20.10
CA ASN A 85 -4.29 17.94 21.57
C ASN A 85 -3.47 16.72 22.08
N GLY A 86 -3.05 15.82 21.20
CA GLY A 86 -2.25 14.65 21.54
C GLY A 86 -3.03 13.47 22.13
N ASN A 87 -4.36 13.58 22.27
CA ASN A 87 -5.18 12.49 22.78
C ASN A 87 -5.14 11.28 21.83
N GLY A 88 -5.02 10.07 22.40
CA GLY A 88 -4.97 8.82 21.64
C GLY A 88 -3.61 8.49 21.02
N VAL A 89 -2.61 9.40 21.09
CA VAL A 89 -1.29 9.17 20.48
C VAL A 89 -0.50 8.09 21.24
N ALA A 90 -0.54 8.12 22.56
CA ALA A 90 0.12 7.11 23.39
C ALA A 90 -0.52 5.73 23.21
N GLU A 91 -1.84 5.69 23.13
CA GLU A 91 -2.64 4.48 22.89
C GLU A 91 -2.33 3.88 21.51
N LEU A 92 -2.22 4.73 20.48
CA LEU A 92 -1.80 4.31 19.14
C LEU A 92 -0.39 3.70 19.18
N TRP A 93 0.55 4.35 19.87
CA TRP A 93 1.91 3.82 19.99
C TRP A 93 1.92 2.45 20.69
N ASN A 94 1.17 2.31 21.75
CA ASN A 94 1.04 1.03 22.45
C ASN A 94 0.41 -0.06 21.54
N ALA A 95 -0.56 0.30 20.71
CA ALA A 95 -1.15 -0.63 19.75
C ALA A 95 -0.13 -1.08 18.69
N ILE A 96 0.75 -0.18 18.22
CA ILE A 96 1.85 -0.51 17.30
C ILE A 96 2.82 -1.50 17.96
N LEU A 97 3.21 -1.25 19.21
CA LEU A 97 4.10 -2.15 19.95
C LEU A 97 3.47 -3.52 20.19
N ALA A 98 2.19 -3.55 20.53
CA ALA A 98 1.45 -4.80 20.69
C ALA A 98 1.34 -5.59 19.37
N TYR A 99 1.07 -4.94 18.25
CA TYR A 99 1.08 -5.54 16.92
C TYR A 99 2.46 -6.14 16.60
N GLN A 100 3.52 -5.36 16.82
CA GLN A 100 4.90 -5.82 16.59
C GLN A 100 5.23 -7.05 17.42
N GLN A 101 4.90 -7.02 18.70
CA GLN A 101 5.12 -8.17 19.59
C GLN A 101 4.36 -9.41 19.13
N HIS A 102 3.08 -9.25 18.80
CA HIS A 102 2.22 -10.33 18.32
C HIS A 102 2.76 -10.97 17.04
N THR A 103 3.12 -10.15 16.05
CA THR A 103 3.59 -10.63 14.73
C THR A 103 4.99 -11.24 14.80
N ARG A 104 5.83 -10.82 15.73
CA ARG A 104 7.12 -11.46 16.02
C ARG A 104 6.93 -12.82 16.72
N GLN A 105 6.02 -12.91 17.67
CA GLN A 105 5.75 -14.15 18.39
C GLN A 105 5.19 -15.26 17.51
N ASN A 106 4.34 -14.93 16.55
CA ASN A 106 3.76 -15.90 15.64
C ASN A 106 4.55 -16.10 14.33
N GLY A 107 5.68 -15.41 14.16
CA GLY A 107 6.57 -15.51 12.98
C GLY A 107 6.10 -14.74 11.75
N PHE A 108 4.92 -14.11 11.77
CA PHE A 108 4.41 -13.35 10.62
C PHE A 108 5.32 -12.19 10.23
N PHE A 109 5.94 -11.52 11.21
CA PHE A 109 6.86 -10.41 10.97
C PHE A 109 7.98 -10.79 9.99
N ASP A 110 8.65 -11.91 10.22
CA ASP A 110 9.77 -12.36 9.41
C ASP A 110 9.30 -12.84 8.02
N ILE A 111 8.16 -13.53 7.96
CA ILE A 111 7.53 -13.95 6.70
C ILE A 111 7.19 -12.73 5.85
N ASN A 112 6.56 -11.71 6.44
CA ASN A 112 6.19 -10.48 5.74
C ASN A 112 7.42 -9.72 5.23
N ARG A 113 8.47 -9.60 6.04
CA ARG A 113 9.75 -9.00 5.65
C ARG A 113 10.42 -9.77 4.52
N GLY A 114 10.38 -11.09 4.53
CA GLY A 114 10.85 -11.91 3.41
C GLY A 114 10.11 -11.63 2.11
N ARG A 115 8.78 -11.50 2.14
CA ARG A 115 7.96 -11.14 0.99
C ARG A 115 8.28 -9.73 0.48
N GLN A 116 8.41 -8.76 1.37
CA GLN A 116 8.79 -7.38 1.04
C GLN A 116 10.16 -7.32 0.37
N ASN A 117 11.17 -7.99 0.94
CA ASN A 117 12.51 -8.05 0.39
C ASN A 117 12.54 -8.68 -1.01
N THR A 118 11.75 -9.75 -1.23
CA THR A 118 11.60 -10.38 -2.54
C THR A 118 10.98 -9.42 -3.56
N SER A 119 9.92 -8.72 -3.18
CA SER A 119 9.27 -7.72 -4.05
C SER A 119 10.24 -6.58 -4.40
N TRP A 120 10.98 -6.08 -3.43
CA TRP A 120 11.99 -5.04 -3.63
C TRP A 120 13.14 -5.51 -4.52
N PHE A 121 13.58 -6.76 -4.33
CA PHE A 121 14.62 -7.34 -5.19
C PHE A 121 14.16 -7.36 -6.65
N HIS A 122 12.94 -7.81 -6.94
CA HIS A 122 12.42 -7.82 -8.30
C HIS A 122 12.26 -6.41 -8.87
N GLU A 123 11.70 -5.47 -8.09
CA GLU A 123 11.56 -4.07 -8.53
C GLU A 123 12.91 -3.44 -8.83
N TYR A 124 13.89 -3.60 -7.94
CA TYR A 124 15.24 -3.07 -8.13
C TYR A 124 15.95 -3.74 -9.32
N LEU A 125 15.73 -5.04 -9.52
CA LEU A 125 16.26 -5.75 -10.69
C LEU A 125 15.69 -5.17 -11.99
N HIS A 126 14.36 -5.00 -12.09
CA HIS A 126 13.71 -4.41 -13.26
C HIS A 126 14.24 -3.00 -13.54
N GLN A 127 14.32 -2.15 -12.53
CA GLN A 127 14.87 -0.79 -12.66
C GLN A 127 16.34 -0.80 -13.09
N SER A 128 17.14 -1.70 -12.53
CA SER A 128 18.57 -1.81 -12.84
C SER A 128 18.80 -2.30 -14.27
N LEU A 129 18.02 -3.28 -14.73
CA LEU A 129 18.07 -3.77 -16.11
C LEU A 129 17.67 -2.66 -17.09
N LEU A 130 16.58 -1.96 -16.81
CA LEU A 130 16.14 -0.85 -17.65
C LEU A 130 17.18 0.28 -17.69
N ASN A 131 17.72 0.66 -16.54
CA ASN A 131 18.76 1.68 -16.47
C ASN A 131 20.06 1.26 -17.19
N HIS A 132 20.45 -0.01 -17.08
CA HIS A 132 21.60 -0.53 -17.81
C HIS A 132 21.38 -0.46 -19.32
N PHE A 133 20.21 -0.85 -19.77
CA PHE A 133 19.77 -0.77 -21.14
C PHE A 133 19.80 0.68 -21.67
N LEU A 134 19.22 1.63 -20.94
CA LEU A 134 19.14 3.04 -21.33
C LEU A 134 20.48 3.80 -21.27
N LYS A 135 21.55 3.21 -20.71
CA LYS A 135 22.91 3.78 -20.80
C LYS A 135 23.52 3.62 -22.18
N ASN A 136 23.06 2.68 -22.99
CA ASN A 136 23.54 2.49 -24.35
C ASN A 136 22.71 3.36 -25.31
N GLU A 137 23.33 4.34 -25.93
CA GLU A 137 22.64 5.27 -26.84
C GLU A 137 22.00 4.57 -28.06
N ASN A 138 22.61 3.48 -28.55
CA ASN A 138 21.99 2.72 -29.63
C ASN A 138 20.68 2.06 -29.21
N TYR A 139 20.63 1.50 -27.99
CA TYR A 139 19.43 0.88 -27.46
C TYR A 139 18.33 1.90 -27.16
N LYS A 140 18.72 3.09 -26.70
CA LYS A 140 17.80 4.19 -26.47
C LYS A 140 17.15 4.66 -27.78
N GLN A 141 17.95 4.80 -28.85
CA GLN A 141 17.43 5.16 -30.17
C GLN A 141 16.48 4.08 -30.73
N LEU A 142 16.81 2.81 -30.57
CA LEU A 142 15.96 1.70 -30.96
C LEU A 142 14.63 1.73 -30.19
N LEU A 143 14.66 1.97 -28.89
CA LEU A 143 13.47 2.10 -28.06
C LEU A 143 12.58 3.25 -28.55
N GLU A 144 13.13 4.41 -28.84
CA GLU A 144 12.39 5.55 -29.39
C GLU A 144 11.78 5.23 -30.76
N GLN A 145 12.50 4.53 -31.62
CA GLN A 145 12.02 4.11 -32.93
C GLN A 145 10.81 3.17 -32.82
N TYR A 146 10.90 2.14 -31.98
CA TYR A 146 9.80 1.20 -31.78
C TYR A 146 8.60 1.85 -31.06
N THR A 147 8.85 2.76 -30.12
CA THR A 147 7.79 3.55 -29.49
C THR A 147 6.99 4.32 -30.52
N LYS A 148 7.65 5.02 -31.45
CA LYS A 148 6.96 5.73 -32.55
C LYS A 148 6.19 4.80 -33.47
N GLN A 149 6.69 3.59 -33.75
CA GLN A 149 5.95 2.62 -34.55
C GLN A 149 4.66 2.15 -33.87
N VAL A 150 4.71 1.95 -32.55
CA VAL A 150 3.53 1.58 -31.74
C VAL A 150 2.54 2.74 -31.67
N GLU A 151 2.99 3.97 -31.43
CA GLU A 151 2.15 5.17 -31.42
C GLU A 151 1.42 5.39 -32.74
N LEU A 152 2.08 5.10 -33.86
CA LEU A 152 1.51 5.19 -35.21
C LEU A 152 0.70 3.94 -35.64
N ALA A 153 0.45 3.01 -34.70
CA ALA A 153 -0.24 1.74 -34.95
C ALA A 153 0.38 0.89 -36.09
N LYS A 154 1.67 1.07 -36.38
CA LYS A 154 2.37 0.30 -37.44
C LYS A 154 2.77 -1.10 -36.96
N THR A 155 2.84 -1.31 -35.66
CA THR A 155 3.11 -2.61 -35.04
C THR A 155 2.37 -2.73 -33.71
N LEU A 156 2.10 -3.97 -33.30
CA LEU A 156 1.50 -4.25 -31.98
C LEU A 156 2.57 -4.19 -30.89
N PRO A 157 2.24 -3.68 -29.69
CA PRO A 157 3.20 -3.57 -28.60
C PRO A 157 3.99 -4.85 -28.29
N PRO A 158 3.37 -6.05 -28.19
CA PRO A 158 4.14 -7.28 -27.94
C PRO A 158 5.13 -7.62 -29.06
N VAL A 159 4.76 -7.35 -30.34
CA VAL A 159 5.62 -7.60 -31.49
C VAL A 159 6.81 -6.65 -31.49
N ALA A 160 6.54 -5.35 -31.25
CA ALA A 160 7.58 -4.33 -31.13
C ALA A 160 8.65 -4.69 -30.07
N VAL A 161 8.20 -5.14 -28.90
CA VAL A 161 9.10 -5.57 -27.82
C VAL A 161 9.94 -6.77 -28.24
N GLN A 162 9.34 -7.79 -28.88
CA GLN A 162 10.08 -8.97 -29.34
C GLN A 162 11.14 -8.63 -30.39
N GLU A 163 10.81 -7.75 -31.33
CA GLU A 163 11.76 -7.32 -32.36
C GLU A 163 12.88 -6.48 -31.79
N LEU A 164 12.57 -5.54 -30.89
CA LEU A 164 13.56 -4.76 -30.15
C LEU A 164 14.54 -5.66 -29.42
N LEU A 165 14.05 -6.63 -28.64
CA LEU A 165 14.88 -7.55 -27.87
C LEU A 165 15.77 -8.44 -28.78
N LYS A 166 15.28 -8.88 -29.95
CA LYS A 166 16.08 -9.65 -30.91
C LYS A 166 17.28 -8.85 -31.44
N GLN A 167 17.15 -7.54 -31.60
CA GLN A 167 18.25 -6.69 -32.04
C GLN A 167 19.30 -6.50 -30.98
N ILE A 168 18.88 -6.40 -29.70
CA ILE A 168 19.77 -6.17 -28.57
C ILE A 168 20.56 -7.44 -28.15
N ILE A 169 19.92 -8.60 -28.17
CA ILE A 169 20.50 -9.88 -27.73
C ILE A 169 21.47 -10.46 -28.77
N ARG A 170 21.48 -9.93 -29.99
CA ARG A 170 22.39 -10.35 -31.07
C ARG A 170 23.73 -9.61 -31.06
N ASP A 171 23.83 -8.51 -30.32
CA ASP A 171 25.08 -7.78 -30.06
C ASP A 171 25.70 -8.23 -28.72
#